data_c7e20f3c405957047134049c99f5e906
#
_entry.id   c7e20f3c405957047134049c99f5e906
#
_cell.length_a   1.000
_cell.length_b   1.000
_cell.length_c   1.000
_cell.angle_alpha   90.00
_cell.angle_beta   90.00
_cell.angle_gamma   90.00
#
_symmetry.space_group_name_H-M   'P 1'
#
loop_
_entity.id
_entity.type
_entity.pdbx_description
1 polymer ?
#
loop_
_entity_poly.entity_id
_entity_poly.type
_entity_poly.pdbx_seq_one_letter_code
_entity_poly.pdbx_strand_id
1 'polypeptide(L)'
;MNPKTEIVIGCEVIDQGIKRPIKVNRALFLGAGGFAQNDTMCALCDPRLKGLPSTNRPEANGDALQAAISAGASFKNLEFIECIPGKLPGRSERTVLHLFVGQMIWINREGKRFVAEDSRRDVLRESLLSLPERSCFAIVDKKGFDFLDKEHQEAINRGLARNEVYKANSLEELARSMNTPAQATVETVERYNQFVENGKDTDFGKKSLLHKISVPPFYACAQAMNRHYCAGGIRINSKTEVLDFSGAPIPKLYAGGEITTGLHGSNRLGGNAIAEAMVFGREFGLTLKEKQA
;
A
#
# COMPACT_ATOMS: atom_id res chain seq x y z
N MET A 1 -38.91 6.58 -1.36
CA MET A 1 -37.99 7.75 -1.45
C MET A 1 -38.66 8.82 -2.27
N ASN A 2 -38.70 10.02 -1.77
CA ASN A 2 -39.27 11.14 -2.50
C ASN A 2 -38.15 11.73 -3.37
N PRO A 3 -38.21 11.72 -4.72
CA PRO A 3 -37.08 12.05 -5.59
C PRO A 3 -36.74 13.55 -5.65
N LYS A 4 -37.27 14.39 -4.77
CA LYS A 4 -37.14 15.84 -4.92
C LYS A 4 -36.25 16.59 -3.95
N THR A 5 -35.75 15.98 -2.86
CA THR A 5 -34.77 16.64 -1.96
C THR A 5 -34.14 15.60 -1.02
N GLU A 6 -33.27 14.74 -1.52
CA GLU A 6 -32.51 13.85 -0.65
C GLU A 6 -31.40 14.65 0.02
N ILE A 7 -31.71 15.22 1.17
CA ILE A 7 -30.78 15.92 2.03
C ILE A 7 -30.31 14.99 3.16
N VAL A 8 -29.03 15.00 3.47
CA VAL A 8 -28.51 14.27 4.64
C VAL A 8 -28.96 14.97 5.92
N ILE A 9 -29.75 14.28 6.72
CA ILE A 9 -30.29 14.76 8.01
C ILE A 9 -29.56 14.16 9.21
N GLY A 10 -28.79 13.09 9.02
CA GLY A 10 -28.05 12.40 10.08
C GLY A 10 -27.27 11.20 9.56
N CYS A 11 -26.56 10.56 10.46
CA CYS A 11 -25.96 9.25 10.28
C CYS A 11 -26.15 8.39 11.52
N GLU A 12 -26.07 7.08 11.36
CA GLU A 12 -25.99 6.13 12.46
C GLU A 12 -24.54 5.68 12.59
N VAL A 13 -23.99 5.73 13.79
CA VAL A 13 -22.67 5.23 14.11
C VAL A 13 -22.75 4.07 15.09
N ILE A 14 -21.80 3.14 15.01
CA ILE A 14 -21.65 2.09 16.01
C ILE A 14 -20.49 2.50 16.91
N ASP A 15 -20.79 2.79 18.16
CA ASP A 15 -19.83 3.16 19.20
C ASP A 15 -19.83 2.09 20.28
N GLN A 16 -18.72 1.38 20.44
CA GLN A 16 -18.59 0.24 21.38
C GLN A 16 -19.72 -0.81 21.24
N GLY A 17 -20.12 -1.10 20.00
CA GLY A 17 -21.19 -2.04 19.70
C GLY A 17 -22.62 -1.49 19.85
N ILE A 18 -22.77 -0.23 20.25
CA ILE A 18 -24.09 0.43 20.43
C ILE A 18 -24.36 1.34 19.23
N LYS A 19 -25.50 1.17 18.60
CA LYS A 19 -25.98 2.06 17.56
C LYS A 19 -26.43 3.40 18.12
N ARG A 20 -25.87 4.48 17.58
CA ARG A 20 -26.17 5.86 18.00
C ARG A 20 -26.53 6.71 16.79
N PRO A 21 -27.74 7.25 16.70
CA PRO A 21 -28.09 8.23 15.67
C PRO A 21 -27.45 9.58 16.00
N ILE A 22 -26.81 10.19 14.98
CA ILE A 22 -26.24 11.54 15.06
C ILE A 22 -27.02 12.42 14.11
N LYS A 23 -27.68 13.47 14.64
CA LYS A 23 -28.37 14.47 13.82
C LYS A 23 -27.36 15.42 13.17
N VAL A 24 -27.51 15.64 11.88
CA VAL A 24 -26.69 16.59 11.12
C VAL A 24 -27.44 17.89 10.93
N ASN A 25 -27.02 18.93 11.62
CA ASN A 25 -27.65 20.25 11.50
C ASN A 25 -27.13 21.05 10.29
N ARG A 26 -25.82 21.03 10.06
CA ARG A 26 -25.17 21.86 9.03
C ARG A 26 -24.54 21.03 7.92
N ALA A 27 -23.62 20.15 8.26
CA ALA A 27 -22.86 19.34 7.33
C ALA A 27 -22.37 18.05 7.99
N LEU A 28 -22.26 16.99 7.21
CA LEU A 28 -21.55 15.76 7.52
C LEU A 28 -20.29 15.68 6.64
N PHE A 29 -19.11 15.63 7.25
CA PHE A 29 -17.86 15.42 6.54
C PHE A 29 -17.36 14.00 6.77
N LEU A 30 -17.13 13.26 5.69
CA LEU A 30 -16.59 11.91 5.71
C LEU A 30 -15.08 11.97 5.50
N GLY A 31 -14.30 11.77 6.56
CA GLY A 31 -12.84 11.67 6.56
C GLY A 31 -12.37 10.33 7.12
N ALA A 32 -13.09 9.24 6.82
CA ALA A 32 -12.93 7.94 7.46
C ALA A 32 -11.82 7.06 6.86
N GLY A 33 -11.05 7.56 5.88
CA GLY A 33 -10.04 6.76 5.20
C GLY A 33 -10.61 5.79 4.16
N GLY A 34 -9.77 4.88 3.70
CA GLY A 34 -10.12 3.90 2.68
C GLY A 34 -10.68 2.58 3.23
N PHE A 35 -10.60 1.53 2.43
CA PHE A 35 -11.12 0.19 2.76
C PHE A 35 -10.05 -0.92 2.64
N ALA A 36 -8.77 -0.58 2.63
CA ALA A 36 -7.69 -1.54 2.41
C ALA A 36 -7.58 -2.62 3.50
N GLN A 37 -8.26 -2.46 4.65
CA GLN A 37 -8.37 -3.49 5.67
C GLN A 37 -9.51 -4.48 5.40
N ASN A 38 -10.49 -4.13 4.57
CA ASN A 38 -11.61 -4.99 4.24
C ASN A 38 -11.22 -6.00 3.15
N ASP A 39 -10.94 -7.24 3.58
CA ASP A 39 -10.50 -8.32 2.69
C ASP A 39 -11.54 -8.62 1.60
N THR A 40 -12.81 -8.63 1.95
CA THR A 40 -13.91 -8.91 1.02
C THR A 40 -14.02 -7.84 -0.05
N MET A 41 -14.03 -6.55 0.33
CA MET A 41 -14.09 -5.45 -0.64
C MET A 41 -12.87 -5.45 -1.57
N CYS A 42 -11.67 -5.66 -1.01
CA CYS A 42 -10.45 -5.73 -1.81
C CYS A 42 -10.47 -6.92 -2.77
N ALA A 43 -10.94 -8.09 -2.33
CA ALA A 43 -11.05 -9.28 -3.16
C ALA A 43 -12.11 -9.16 -4.27
N LEU A 44 -13.17 -8.38 -4.06
CA LEU A 44 -14.16 -8.06 -5.10
C LEU A 44 -13.55 -7.18 -6.21
N CYS A 45 -12.62 -6.29 -5.85
CA CYS A 45 -11.91 -5.44 -6.81
C CYS A 45 -10.80 -6.20 -7.54
N ASP A 46 -10.04 -7.03 -6.84
CA ASP A 46 -8.99 -7.89 -7.39
C ASP A 46 -8.87 -9.16 -6.54
N PRO A 47 -9.31 -10.34 -7.04
CA PRO A 47 -9.27 -11.59 -6.28
C PRO A 47 -7.88 -11.99 -5.78
N ARG A 48 -6.81 -11.51 -6.41
CA ARG A 48 -5.42 -11.77 -5.98
C ARG A 48 -5.07 -11.10 -4.65
N LEU A 49 -5.85 -10.08 -4.23
CA LEU A 49 -5.66 -9.38 -2.96
C LEU A 49 -6.24 -10.12 -1.76
N LYS A 50 -7.03 -11.19 -1.99
CA LYS A 50 -7.63 -11.99 -0.92
C LYS A 50 -6.56 -12.59 -0.01
N GLY A 51 -6.73 -12.38 1.30
CA GLY A 51 -5.84 -12.92 2.32
C GLY A 51 -4.50 -12.19 2.46
N LEU A 52 -4.22 -11.16 1.65
CA LEU A 52 -3.01 -10.36 1.83
C LEU A 52 -3.13 -9.49 3.10
N PRO A 53 -2.04 -9.29 3.83
CA PRO A 53 -2.01 -8.36 4.95
C PRO A 53 -2.34 -6.92 4.50
N SER A 54 -2.76 -6.11 5.45
CA SER A 54 -2.91 -4.67 5.26
C SER A 54 -1.97 -3.91 6.20
N THR A 55 -1.51 -2.75 5.77
CA THR A 55 -0.73 -1.82 6.61
C THR A 55 -1.63 -0.82 7.32
N ASN A 56 -2.93 -0.88 7.06
CA ASN A 56 -3.91 0.05 7.65
C ASN A 56 -4.39 -0.41 9.02
N ARG A 57 -4.98 0.52 9.74
CA ARG A 57 -5.68 0.22 11.00
C ARG A 57 -6.93 -0.61 10.72
N PRO A 58 -7.39 -1.41 11.70
CA PRO A 58 -8.60 -2.25 11.54
C PRO A 58 -9.84 -1.46 11.11
N GLU A 59 -9.93 -0.19 11.49
CA GLU A 59 -11.06 0.69 11.20
C GLU A 59 -11.12 1.15 9.72
N ALA A 60 -10.03 0.97 8.95
CA ALA A 60 -10.03 1.27 7.50
C ALA A 60 -10.76 0.17 6.69
N ASN A 61 -12.02 -0.07 7.05
CA ASN A 61 -12.86 -1.16 6.57
C ASN A 61 -13.89 -0.75 5.50
N GLY A 62 -13.99 0.56 5.20
CA GLY A 62 -14.87 1.10 4.16
C GLY A 62 -16.32 1.33 4.59
N ASP A 63 -16.65 1.29 5.87
CA ASP A 63 -18.03 1.48 6.37
C ASP A 63 -18.62 2.81 5.93
N ALA A 64 -17.88 3.91 6.09
CA ALA A 64 -18.34 5.24 5.67
C ALA A 64 -18.49 5.36 4.15
N LEU A 65 -17.62 4.69 3.36
CA LEU A 65 -17.74 4.62 1.92
C LEU A 65 -19.06 3.91 1.53
N GLN A 66 -19.35 2.76 2.13
CA GLN A 66 -20.56 1.99 1.85
C GLN A 66 -21.82 2.76 2.27
N ALA A 67 -21.77 3.45 3.42
CA ALA A 67 -22.87 4.29 3.88
C ALA A 67 -23.15 5.45 2.90
N ALA A 68 -22.09 6.10 2.40
CA ALA A 68 -22.24 7.17 1.41
C ALA A 68 -22.81 6.67 0.09
N ILE A 69 -22.34 5.52 -0.41
CA ILE A 69 -22.88 4.88 -1.63
C ILE A 69 -24.35 4.55 -1.44
N SER A 70 -24.73 4.01 -0.27
CA SER A 70 -26.13 3.72 0.07
C SER A 70 -27.01 4.97 0.16
N ALA A 71 -26.41 6.14 0.45
CA ALA A 71 -27.06 7.44 0.43
C ALA A 71 -27.04 8.13 -0.96
N GLY A 72 -26.65 7.42 -2.02
CA GLY A 72 -26.67 7.92 -3.40
C GLY A 72 -25.36 8.53 -3.88
N ALA A 73 -24.28 8.49 -3.10
CA ALA A 73 -22.99 8.99 -3.55
C ALA A 73 -22.43 8.21 -4.73
N SER A 74 -21.98 8.92 -5.76
CA SER A 74 -21.26 8.31 -6.86
C SER A 74 -19.82 8.00 -6.48
N PHE A 75 -19.27 6.95 -7.07
CA PHE A 75 -17.92 6.47 -6.81
C PHE A 75 -17.21 6.07 -8.10
N LYS A 76 -15.88 5.96 -8.04
CA LYS A 76 -15.06 5.46 -9.16
C LYS A 76 -13.79 4.78 -8.66
N ASN A 77 -13.19 3.97 -9.55
CA ASN A 77 -11.84 3.44 -9.43
C ASN A 77 -11.60 2.61 -8.14
N LEU A 78 -12.61 1.92 -7.63
CA LEU A 78 -12.46 1.09 -6.42
C LEU A 78 -11.37 0.01 -6.58
N GLU A 79 -11.06 -0.37 -7.82
CA GLU A 79 -9.98 -1.28 -8.18
C GLU A 79 -8.58 -0.68 -8.00
N PHE A 80 -8.44 0.64 -7.82
CA PHE A 80 -7.16 1.28 -7.60
C PHE A 80 -6.71 1.13 -6.14
N ILE A 81 -6.37 -0.10 -5.78
CA ILE A 81 -5.84 -0.46 -4.47
C ILE A 81 -4.32 -0.54 -4.56
N GLU A 82 -3.64 0.46 -4.00
CA GLU A 82 -2.19 0.49 -3.92
C GLU A 82 -1.72 -0.56 -2.91
N CYS A 83 -0.73 -1.34 -3.33
CA CYS A 83 -0.03 -2.27 -2.45
C CYS A 83 1.44 -1.87 -2.32
N ILE A 84 2.02 -2.18 -1.18
CA ILE A 84 3.45 -2.01 -0.94
C ILE A 84 4.06 -3.34 -0.49
N PRO A 85 5.36 -3.54 -0.72
CA PRO A 85 6.08 -4.70 -0.17
C PRO A 85 6.00 -4.70 1.35
N GLY A 86 5.76 -5.86 1.91
CA GLY A 86 5.62 -6.01 3.35
C GLY A 86 5.70 -7.46 3.79
N LYS A 87 5.16 -7.76 4.96
CA LYS A 87 5.22 -9.11 5.55
C LYS A 87 4.37 -10.12 4.81
N LEU A 88 4.77 -11.37 4.87
CA LEU A 88 3.93 -12.50 4.48
C LEU A 88 2.69 -12.60 5.40
N PRO A 89 1.59 -13.20 4.90
CA PRO A 89 0.48 -13.60 5.76
C PRO A 89 0.96 -14.43 6.95
N GLY A 90 0.46 -14.17 8.14
CA GLY A 90 0.80 -14.89 9.37
C GLY A 90 2.14 -14.51 10.02
N ARG A 91 2.97 -13.66 9.39
CA ARG A 91 4.20 -13.16 10.00
C ARG A 91 3.94 -11.98 10.94
N SER A 92 4.69 -11.92 12.04
CA SER A 92 4.53 -10.87 13.06
C SER A 92 5.30 -9.59 12.71
N GLU A 93 6.51 -9.72 12.16
CA GLU A 93 7.36 -8.57 11.84
C GLU A 93 7.18 -8.13 10.38
N ARG A 94 7.15 -6.80 10.21
CA ARG A 94 7.38 -6.20 8.91
C ARG A 94 8.89 -5.99 8.74
N THR A 95 9.57 -7.03 8.30
CA THR A 95 11.00 -6.97 8.02
C THR A 95 11.24 -6.28 6.69
N VAL A 96 11.76 -5.06 6.73
CA VAL A 96 11.95 -4.22 5.56
C VAL A 96 13.44 -4.11 5.25
N LEU A 97 13.88 -4.75 4.17
CA LEU A 97 15.21 -4.57 3.60
C LEU A 97 15.22 -3.59 2.41
N HIS A 98 14.10 -2.95 2.11
CA HIS A 98 13.89 -2.18 0.87
C HIS A 98 13.82 -0.66 1.06
N LEU A 99 14.27 -0.10 2.17
CA LEU A 99 14.32 1.36 2.35
C LEU A 99 15.19 2.02 1.28
N PHE A 100 16.21 1.32 0.83
CA PHE A 100 17.14 1.79 -0.19
C PHE A 100 17.23 0.77 -1.32
N VAL A 101 16.31 0.91 -2.29
CA VAL A 101 16.18 -0.02 -3.42
C VAL A 101 17.46 -0.21 -4.25
N GLY A 102 18.41 0.74 -4.16
CA GLY A 102 19.71 0.65 -4.82
C GLY A 102 20.69 -0.35 -4.21
N GLN A 103 20.36 -0.98 -3.09
CA GLN A 103 21.26 -1.89 -2.34
C GLN A 103 20.69 -3.29 -2.21
N MET A 104 19.55 -3.57 -2.80
CA MET A 104 18.88 -4.86 -2.71
C MET A 104 18.38 -5.33 -4.06
N ILE A 105 18.14 -6.62 -4.16
CA ILE A 105 17.40 -7.24 -5.26
C ILE A 105 16.24 -8.07 -4.75
N TRP A 106 15.26 -8.30 -5.60
CA TRP A 106 14.19 -9.28 -5.38
C TRP A 106 14.41 -10.51 -6.24
N ILE A 107 14.28 -11.66 -5.63
CA ILE A 107 14.28 -12.94 -6.34
C ILE A 107 12.99 -13.73 -6.04
N ASN A 108 12.53 -14.49 -7.03
CA ASN A 108 11.44 -15.45 -6.89
C ASN A 108 11.94 -16.79 -6.30
N ARG A 109 11.05 -17.76 -6.20
CA ARG A 109 11.39 -19.13 -5.70
C ARG A 109 12.38 -19.88 -6.60
N GLU A 110 12.55 -19.47 -7.86
CA GLU A 110 13.53 -20.04 -8.78
C GLU A 110 14.91 -19.39 -8.64
N GLY A 111 15.11 -18.46 -7.70
CA GLY A 111 16.36 -17.74 -7.48
C GLY A 111 16.62 -16.64 -8.52
N LYS A 112 15.61 -16.18 -9.25
CA LYS A 112 15.76 -15.21 -10.36
C LYS A 112 15.08 -13.88 -10.06
N ARG A 113 15.69 -12.78 -10.46
CA ARG A 113 15.02 -11.47 -10.50
C ARG A 113 13.88 -11.51 -11.50
N PHE A 114 12.87 -10.67 -11.30
CA PHE A 114 11.66 -10.64 -12.12
C PHE A 114 11.13 -9.22 -12.37
N VAL A 115 11.76 -8.19 -11.79
CA VAL A 115 11.35 -6.78 -11.92
C VAL A 115 12.51 -5.84 -11.58
N ALA A 116 12.47 -4.60 -12.05
CA ALA A 116 13.31 -3.53 -11.52
C ALA A 116 12.71 -3.07 -10.18
N GLU A 117 13.44 -3.24 -9.10
CA GLU A 117 12.95 -3.04 -7.73
C GLU A 117 12.69 -1.56 -7.39
N ASP A 118 13.19 -0.64 -8.22
CA ASP A 118 12.93 0.81 -8.16
C ASP A 118 11.78 1.27 -9.08
N SER A 119 11.00 0.34 -9.60
CA SER A 119 9.81 0.64 -10.39
C SER A 119 8.69 1.25 -9.55
N ARG A 120 7.70 1.84 -10.22
CA ARG A 120 6.48 2.33 -9.57
C ARG A 120 5.75 1.21 -8.82
N ARG A 121 5.01 1.56 -7.78
CA ARG A 121 4.31 0.59 -6.91
C ARG A 121 3.31 -0.28 -7.65
N ASP A 122 2.62 0.25 -8.65
CA ASP A 122 1.70 -0.50 -9.49
C ASP A 122 2.43 -1.58 -10.31
N VAL A 123 3.61 -1.28 -10.87
CA VAL A 123 4.46 -2.24 -11.58
C VAL A 123 4.96 -3.33 -10.63
N LEU A 124 5.46 -2.95 -9.45
CA LEU A 124 5.92 -3.90 -8.44
C LEU A 124 4.78 -4.81 -7.97
N ARG A 125 3.58 -4.22 -7.75
CA ARG A 125 2.37 -4.97 -7.39
C ARG A 125 2.04 -6.02 -8.43
N GLU A 126 1.92 -5.64 -9.71
CA GLU A 126 1.57 -6.57 -10.78
C GLU A 126 2.62 -7.66 -10.96
N SER A 127 3.90 -7.30 -10.94
CA SER A 127 5.00 -8.26 -11.10
C SER A 127 5.02 -9.29 -9.97
N LEU A 128 4.80 -8.87 -8.71
CA LEU A 128 4.82 -9.79 -7.58
C LEU A 128 3.54 -10.63 -7.49
N LEU A 129 2.37 -10.05 -7.76
CA LEU A 129 1.09 -10.77 -7.74
C LEU A 129 0.95 -11.77 -8.90
N SER A 130 1.75 -11.65 -9.96
CA SER A 130 1.81 -12.63 -11.06
C SER A 130 2.66 -13.86 -10.74
N LEU A 131 3.48 -13.82 -9.67
CA LEU A 131 4.23 -14.99 -9.23
C LEU A 131 3.27 -16.04 -8.62
N PRO A 132 3.52 -17.34 -8.82
CA PRO A 132 2.65 -18.40 -8.29
C PRO A 132 2.41 -18.29 -6.77
N GLU A 133 3.46 -17.98 -6.00
CA GLU A 133 3.40 -17.85 -4.54
C GLU A 133 2.98 -16.45 -4.09
N ARG A 134 2.85 -15.49 -5.00
CA ARG A 134 2.59 -14.06 -4.71
C ARG A 134 3.54 -13.50 -3.65
N SER A 135 4.78 -13.99 -3.66
CA SER A 135 5.84 -13.63 -2.72
C SER A 135 7.22 -13.69 -3.37
N CYS A 136 8.17 -12.99 -2.81
CA CYS A 136 9.57 -12.98 -3.25
C CYS A 136 10.49 -12.90 -2.03
N PHE A 137 11.80 -13.00 -2.26
CA PHE A 137 12.81 -12.70 -1.27
C PHE A 137 13.54 -11.41 -1.64
N ALA A 138 13.64 -10.47 -0.69
CA ALA A 138 14.56 -9.35 -0.80
C ALA A 138 15.90 -9.77 -0.21
N ILE A 139 16.99 -9.54 -0.96
CA ILE A 139 18.36 -9.88 -0.58
C ILE A 139 19.20 -8.61 -0.47
N VAL A 140 19.96 -8.51 0.62
CA VAL A 140 21.00 -7.51 0.83
C VAL A 140 22.25 -8.19 1.42
N ASP A 141 23.38 -7.49 1.34
CA ASP A 141 24.60 -7.86 2.09
C ASP A 141 24.75 -7.06 3.40
N LYS A 142 25.89 -7.21 4.07
CA LYS A 142 26.22 -6.46 5.30
C LYS A 142 26.13 -4.95 5.10
N LYS A 143 26.57 -4.42 3.94
CA LYS A 143 26.50 -2.98 3.68
C LYS A 143 25.06 -2.51 3.56
N GLY A 144 24.21 -3.27 2.85
CA GLY A 144 22.77 -2.98 2.75
C GLY A 144 22.08 -3.02 4.11
N PHE A 145 22.43 -3.97 4.98
CA PHE A 145 21.93 -4.03 6.35
C PHE A 145 22.38 -2.81 7.19
N ASP A 146 23.63 -2.40 7.10
CA ASP A 146 24.17 -1.26 7.87
C ASP A 146 23.56 0.09 7.46
N PHE A 147 23.00 0.18 6.28
CA PHE A 147 22.26 1.36 5.81
C PHE A 147 20.87 1.52 6.44
N LEU A 148 20.33 0.48 7.05
CA LEU A 148 19.06 0.57 7.77
C LEU A 148 19.26 1.40 9.04
N ASP A 149 18.25 2.19 9.39
CA ASP A 149 18.21 2.82 10.70
C ASP A 149 18.04 1.79 11.82
N LYS A 150 18.22 2.22 13.06
CA LYS A 150 18.19 1.31 14.24
C LYS A 150 16.86 0.56 14.36
N GLU A 151 15.75 1.21 14.10
CA GLU A 151 14.41 0.59 14.21
C GLU A 151 14.27 -0.58 13.24
N HIS A 152 14.70 -0.38 11.98
CA HIS A 152 14.66 -1.43 10.97
C HIS A 152 15.68 -2.54 11.24
N GLN A 153 16.90 -2.21 11.71
CA GLN A 153 17.88 -3.22 12.14
C GLN A 153 17.35 -4.08 13.29
N GLU A 154 16.70 -3.47 14.28
CA GLU A 154 16.05 -4.18 15.38
C GLU A 154 14.91 -5.08 14.90
N ALA A 155 14.07 -4.61 13.95
CA ALA A 155 13.04 -5.43 13.35
C ALA A 155 13.62 -6.64 12.60
N ILE A 156 14.72 -6.46 11.86
CA ILE A 156 15.45 -7.56 11.22
C ILE A 156 15.99 -8.55 12.27
N ASN A 157 16.58 -8.06 13.36
CA ASN A 157 17.10 -8.92 14.44
C ASN A 157 15.96 -9.70 15.13
N ARG A 158 14.80 -9.07 15.38
CA ARG A 158 13.62 -9.81 15.88
C ARG A 158 13.12 -10.84 14.87
N GLY A 159 13.15 -10.51 13.58
CA GLY A 159 12.83 -11.43 12.49
C GLY A 159 13.78 -12.65 12.43
N LEU A 160 15.08 -12.44 12.65
CA LEU A 160 16.05 -13.53 12.76
C LEU A 160 15.74 -14.46 13.93
N ALA A 161 15.42 -13.90 15.12
CA ALA A 161 15.07 -14.69 16.30
C ALA A 161 13.79 -15.52 16.12
N ARG A 162 12.93 -15.15 15.15
CA ARG A 162 11.65 -15.85 14.82
C ARG A 162 11.73 -16.71 13.56
N ASN A 163 12.90 -16.83 12.96
CA ASN A 163 13.09 -17.50 11.67
C ASN A 163 12.24 -16.91 10.53
N GLU A 164 12.00 -15.60 10.58
CA GLU A 164 11.29 -14.84 9.55
C GLU A 164 12.26 -14.14 8.59
N VAL A 165 13.52 -13.99 9.00
CA VAL A 165 14.65 -13.47 8.22
C VAL A 165 15.73 -14.53 8.18
N TYR A 166 16.44 -14.61 7.08
CA TYR A 166 17.57 -15.49 6.85
C TYR A 166 18.88 -14.71 6.92
N LYS A 167 19.92 -15.32 7.46
CA LYS A 167 21.28 -14.76 7.52
C LYS A 167 22.29 -15.87 7.27
N ALA A 168 23.26 -15.63 6.41
CA ALA A 168 24.30 -16.61 6.07
C ALA A 168 25.62 -15.92 5.69
N ASN A 169 26.73 -16.66 5.74
CA ASN A 169 28.04 -16.15 5.36
C ASN A 169 28.38 -16.35 3.88
N SER A 170 27.58 -17.15 3.16
CA SER A 170 27.65 -17.28 1.70
C SER A 170 26.27 -17.20 1.06
N LEU A 171 26.23 -16.92 -0.24
CA LEU A 171 24.97 -16.86 -1.01
C LEU A 171 24.36 -18.25 -1.18
N GLU A 172 25.17 -19.30 -1.27
CA GLU A 172 24.75 -20.68 -1.35
C GLU A 172 24.05 -21.13 -0.04
N GLU A 173 24.60 -20.76 1.11
CA GLU A 173 23.97 -21.02 2.42
C GLU A 173 22.66 -20.25 2.56
N LEU A 174 22.65 -18.98 2.12
CA LEU A 174 21.45 -18.16 2.13
C LEU A 174 20.36 -18.78 1.26
N ALA A 175 20.69 -19.20 0.04
CA ALA A 175 19.76 -19.84 -0.89
C ALA A 175 19.18 -21.13 -0.32
N ARG A 176 20.01 -21.98 0.30
CA ARG A 176 19.55 -23.20 1.00
C ARG A 176 18.58 -22.86 2.12
N SER A 177 18.87 -21.84 2.92
CA SER A 177 17.99 -21.38 4.00
C SER A 177 16.63 -20.88 3.52
N MET A 178 16.59 -20.24 2.34
CA MET A 178 15.37 -19.78 1.67
C MET A 178 14.64 -20.89 0.90
N ASN A 179 15.24 -22.06 0.76
CA ASN A 179 14.76 -23.15 -0.11
C ASN A 179 14.60 -22.67 -1.58
N THR A 180 15.65 -21.99 -2.09
CA THR A 180 15.80 -21.60 -3.50
C THR A 180 16.99 -22.31 -4.13
N PRO A 181 17.04 -22.48 -5.47
CA PRO A 181 18.17 -23.09 -6.15
C PRO A 181 19.45 -22.27 -5.91
N ALA A 182 20.47 -22.90 -5.28
CA ALA A 182 21.69 -22.19 -4.87
C ALA A 182 22.43 -21.57 -6.06
N GLN A 183 22.65 -22.36 -7.12
CA GLN A 183 23.35 -21.90 -8.31
C GLN A 183 22.64 -20.70 -8.97
N ALA A 184 21.32 -20.80 -9.19
CA ALA A 184 20.55 -19.73 -9.82
C ALA A 184 20.55 -18.44 -8.96
N THR A 185 20.52 -18.58 -7.63
CA THR A 185 20.58 -17.44 -6.70
C THR A 185 21.94 -16.75 -6.79
N VAL A 186 23.03 -17.50 -6.77
CA VAL A 186 24.41 -16.97 -6.91
C VAL A 186 24.57 -16.26 -8.25
N GLU A 187 24.24 -16.92 -9.36
CA GLU A 187 24.34 -16.35 -10.71
C GLU A 187 23.52 -15.06 -10.83
N THR A 188 22.34 -15.01 -10.21
CA THR A 188 21.49 -13.80 -10.20
C THR A 188 22.14 -12.63 -9.47
N VAL A 189 22.75 -12.88 -8.31
CA VAL A 189 23.46 -11.85 -7.54
C VAL A 189 24.72 -11.39 -8.29
N GLU A 190 25.51 -12.31 -8.87
CA GLU A 190 26.70 -11.98 -9.65
C GLU A 190 26.34 -11.14 -10.87
N ARG A 191 25.27 -11.50 -11.59
CA ARG A 191 24.76 -10.72 -12.73
C ARG A 191 24.33 -9.32 -12.32
N TYR A 192 23.62 -9.19 -11.19
CA TYR A 192 23.29 -7.88 -10.63
C TYR A 192 24.54 -7.06 -10.28
N ASN A 193 25.56 -7.69 -9.69
CA ASN A 193 26.82 -7.04 -9.36
C ASN A 193 27.54 -6.51 -10.61
N GLN A 194 27.48 -7.24 -11.72
CA GLN A 194 27.99 -6.76 -13.03
C GLN A 194 27.23 -5.53 -13.52
N PHE A 195 25.89 -5.46 -13.31
CA PHE A 195 25.13 -4.25 -13.66
C PHE A 195 25.54 -3.04 -12.81
N VAL A 196 25.83 -3.25 -11.52
CA VAL A 196 26.35 -2.17 -10.66
C VAL A 196 27.71 -1.68 -11.18
N GLU A 197 28.62 -2.59 -11.58
CA GLU A 197 29.93 -2.23 -12.17
C GLU A 197 29.80 -1.46 -13.47
N ASN A 198 28.90 -1.90 -14.34
CA ASN A 198 28.68 -1.32 -15.65
C ASN A 198 27.76 -0.09 -15.62
N GLY A 199 27.17 0.24 -14.46
CA GLY A 199 26.24 1.35 -14.30
C GLY A 199 24.91 1.19 -15.07
N LYS A 200 24.58 -0.05 -15.52
CA LYS A 200 23.39 -0.29 -16.34
C LYS A 200 22.82 -1.70 -16.11
N ASP A 201 21.55 -1.76 -15.69
CA ASP A 201 20.77 -3.00 -15.67
C ASP A 201 20.09 -3.22 -17.02
N THR A 202 20.58 -4.21 -17.76
CA THR A 202 20.05 -4.55 -19.10
C THR A 202 18.87 -5.54 -19.03
N ASP A 203 18.59 -6.15 -17.88
CA ASP A 203 17.52 -7.13 -17.75
C ASP A 203 16.17 -6.46 -17.47
N PHE A 204 16.13 -5.55 -16.51
CA PHE A 204 14.88 -4.93 -16.05
C PHE A 204 14.92 -3.40 -16.08
N GLY A 205 16.11 -2.80 -16.33
CA GLY A 205 16.26 -1.35 -16.43
C GLY A 205 16.24 -0.63 -15.08
N LYS A 206 16.61 -1.31 -13.99
CA LYS A 206 16.78 -0.69 -12.67
C LYS A 206 17.79 0.45 -12.76
N LYS A 207 17.41 1.63 -12.29
CA LYS A 207 18.24 2.85 -12.36
C LYS A 207 19.08 3.05 -11.10
N SER A 208 18.57 2.62 -9.96
CA SER A 208 19.24 2.77 -8.67
C SER A 208 20.20 1.60 -8.43
N LEU A 209 21.43 1.72 -8.90
CA LEU A 209 22.51 0.72 -8.80
C LEU A 209 23.61 1.28 -7.88
N LEU A 210 23.39 1.28 -6.54
CA LEU A 210 24.29 1.95 -5.59
C LEU A 210 25.44 1.06 -5.11
N HIS A 211 25.14 -0.20 -4.80
CA HIS A 211 26.12 -1.12 -4.24
C HIS A 211 25.94 -2.54 -4.75
N LYS A 212 27.08 -3.24 -4.88
CA LYS A 212 27.10 -4.69 -5.08
C LYS A 212 26.61 -5.41 -3.83
N ILE A 213 26.07 -6.57 -4.01
CA ILE A 213 25.76 -7.54 -2.94
C ILE A 213 26.94 -8.53 -2.89
N SER A 214 27.96 -8.24 -2.04
CA SER A 214 29.21 -8.99 -2.04
C SER A 214 29.90 -9.14 -0.70
N VAL A 215 29.42 -8.45 0.34
CA VAL A 215 30.08 -8.42 1.68
C VAL A 215 29.26 -9.22 2.67
N PRO A 216 29.75 -10.40 3.13
CA PRO A 216 29.05 -11.17 4.14
C PRO A 216 28.95 -10.45 5.51
N PRO A 217 27.98 -10.80 6.38
CA PRO A 217 26.93 -11.75 6.11
C PRO A 217 25.85 -11.20 5.18
N PHE A 218 25.20 -12.12 4.43
CA PHE A 218 24.07 -11.82 3.58
C PHE A 218 22.78 -12.01 4.35
N TYR A 219 21.76 -11.20 4.01
CA TYR A 219 20.44 -11.24 4.63
C TYR A 219 19.37 -11.39 3.57
N ALA A 220 18.33 -12.13 3.90
CA ALA A 220 17.14 -12.20 3.06
C ALA A 220 15.87 -12.19 3.91
N CYS A 221 14.82 -11.53 3.44
CA CYS A 221 13.50 -11.64 4.02
C CYS A 221 12.45 -11.94 2.93
N ALA A 222 11.53 -12.84 3.25
CA ALA A 222 10.39 -13.10 2.38
C ALA A 222 9.41 -11.93 2.47
N GLN A 223 8.89 -11.52 1.31
CA GLN A 223 7.97 -10.39 1.18
C GLN A 223 6.75 -10.77 0.34
N ALA A 224 5.60 -10.19 0.67
CA ALA A 224 4.40 -10.19 -0.14
C ALA A 224 3.91 -8.77 -0.33
N MET A 225 2.96 -8.54 -1.24
CA MET A 225 2.26 -7.28 -1.29
C MET A 225 1.33 -7.15 -0.09
N ASN A 226 1.35 -5.99 0.55
CA ASN A 226 0.42 -5.62 1.59
C ASN A 226 -0.47 -4.49 1.08
N ARG A 227 -1.78 -4.62 1.23
CA ARG A 227 -2.74 -3.59 0.89
C ARG A 227 -2.44 -2.33 1.71
N HIS A 228 -2.41 -1.16 1.07
CA HIS A 228 -1.85 0.03 1.70
C HIS A 228 -2.73 1.27 1.59
N TYR A 229 -3.28 1.56 0.40
CA TYR A 229 -4.02 2.78 0.14
C TYR A 229 -5.08 2.54 -0.93
N CYS A 230 -6.25 3.14 -0.77
CA CYS A 230 -7.32 3.10 -1.77
C CYS A 230 -7.36 4.45 -2.52
N ALA A 231 -6.99 4.45 -3.81
CA ALA A 231 -7.10 5.65 -4.65
C ALA A 231 -8.47 5.79 -5.32
N GLY A 232 -9.31 4.77 -5.16
CA GLY A 232 -10.72 4.77 -5.53
C GLY A 232 -11.62 5.10 -4.36
N GLY A 233 -12.78 5.69 -4.63
CA GLY A 233 -13.71 6.11 -3.59
C GLY A 233 -14.82 7.01 -4.10
N ILE A 234 -15.34 7.88 -3.24
CA ILE A 234 -16.44 8.80 -3.47
C ILE A 234 -15.98 9.93 -4.40
N ARG A 235 -16.83 10.32 -5.35
CA ARG A 235 -16.60 11.52 -6.18
C ARG A 235 -16.99 12.77 -5.41
N ILE A 236 -16.09 13.76 -5.44
CA ILE A 236 -16.32 15.09 -4.88
C ILE A 236 -16.03 16.17 -5.92
N ASN A 237 -16.50 17.39 -5.69
CA ASN A 237 -16.07 18.58 -6.42
C ASN A 237 -14.95 19.33 -5.67
N SER A 238 -14.48 20.45 -6.24
CA SER A 238 -13.44 21.30 -5.63
C SER A 238 -13.83 21.91 -4.28
N LYS A 239 -15.11 21.92 -3.92
CA LYS A 239 -15.64 22.38 -2.63
C LYS A 239 -15.84 21.23 -1.64
N THR A 240 -15.32 20.04 -1.94
CA THR A 240 -15.44 18.80 -1.14
C THR A 240 -16.88 18.28 -1.01
N GLU A 241 -17.83 18.80 -1.80
CA GLU A 241 -19.20 18.29 -1.81
C GLU A 241 -19.25 16.93 -2.50
N VAL A 242 -19.89 15.96 -1.88
CA VAL A 242 -20.10 14.62 -2.45
C VAL A 242 -21.09 14.72 -3.60
N LEU A 243 -20.75 14.09 -4.74
CA LEU A 243 -21.56 14.08 -5.94
C LEU A 243 -22.39 12.80 -6.06
N ASP A 244 -23.62 12.93 -6.53
CA ASP A 244 -24.43 11.80 -6.95
C ASP A 244 -24.04 11.28 -8.36
N PHE A 245 -24.74 10.29 -8.88
CA PHE A 245 -24.46 9.72 -10.21
C PHE A 245 -24.79 10.67 -11.36
N SER A 246 -25.62 11.70 -11.17
CA SER A 246 -25.87 12.77 -12.14
C SER A 246 -24.76 13.82 -12.15
N GLY A 247 -23.90 13.85 -11.12
CA GLY A 247 -22.88 14.84 -10.89
C GLY A 247 -23.37 16.04 -10.06
N ALA A 248 -24.58 15.97 -9.52
CA ALA A 248 -25.10 17.00 -8.61
C ALA A 248 -24.60 16.78 -7.17
N PRO A 249 -24.34 17.86 -6.40
CA PRO A 249 -23.96 17.73 -5.00
C PRO A 249 -25.11 17.17 -4.14
N ILE A 250 -24.80 16.20 -3.27
CA ILE A 250 -25.72 15.73 -2.25
C ILE A 250 -25.72 16.73 -1.10
N PRO A 251 -26.86 17.37 -0.79
CA PRO A 251 -26.91 18.45 0.20
C PRO A 251 -26.45 18.00 1.58
N LYS A 252 -25.60 18.82 2.21
CA LYS A 252 -24.95 18.60 3.52
C LYS A 252 -23.97 17.43 3.60
N LEU A 253 -23.65 16.73 2.51
CA LEU A 253 -22.67 15.66 2.50
C LEU A 253 -21.36 16.11 1.85
N TYR A 254 -20.27 15.94 2.59
CA TYR A 254 -18.92 16.31 2.18
C TYR A 254 -17.97 15.15 2.44
N ALA A 255 -16.88 15.08 1.70
CA ALA A 255 -15.83 14.08 1.92
C ALA A 255 -14.45 14.63 1.55
N GLY A 256 -13.40 14.02 2.13
CA GLY A 256 -12.02 14.36 1.79
C GLY A 256 -11.03 13.34 2.30
N GLY A 257 -9.83 13.31 1.69
CA GLY A 257 -8.80 12.33 1.96
C GLY A 257 -9.09 10.99 1.27
N GLU A 258 -8.49 9.93 1.75
CA GLU A 258 -8.45 8.61 1.11
C GLU A 258 -9.83 7.98 0.79
N ILE A 259 -10.91 8.44 1.40
CA ILE A 259 -12.27 8.00 1.08
C ILE A 259 -12.72 8.51 -0.31
N THR A 260 -12.01 9.46 -0.89
CA THR A 260 -12.36 10.11 -2.16
C THR A 260 -11.53 9.57 -3.32
N THR A 261 -11.93 9.89 -4.54
CA THR A 261 -11.24 9.48 -5.76
C THR A 261 -10.94 10.67 -6.68
N GLY A 262 -10.00 10.46 -7.61
CA GLY A 262 -9.75 11.38 -8.72
C GLY A 262 -8.45 12.18 -8.60
N LEU A 263 -7.76 12.15 -7.45
CA LEU A 263 -6.52 12.92 -7.25
C LEU A 263 -5.27 12.17 -7.72
N HIS A 264 -5.13 10.89 -7.36
CA HIS A 264 -3.86 10.16 -7.50
C HIS A 264 -3.78 9.19 -8.68
N GLY A 265 -4.91 8.91 -9.36
CA GLY A 265 -4.96 7.85 -10.36
C GLY A 265 -4.67 6.48 -9.72
N SER A 266 -4.02 5.59 -10.47
CA SER A 266 -3.71 4.21 -10.02
C SER A 266 -2.42 4.10 -9.19
N ASN A 267 -1.64 5.17 -9.05
CA ASN A 267 -0.33 5.13 -8.38
C ASN A 267 -0.04 6.43 -7.63
N ARG A 268 -0.34 6.46 -6.33
CA ARG A 268 -0.08 7.60 -5.45
C ARG A 268 1.41 7.67 -5.06
N LEU A 269 2.02 8.84 -5.17
CA LEU A 269 3.36 9.08 -4.62
C LEU A 269 3.35 9.07 -3.10
N GLY A 270 4.39 8.49 -2.50
CA GLY A 270 4.55 8.40 -1.05
C GLY A 270 4.45 9.77 -0.37
N GLY A 271 3.77 9.82 0.79
CA GLY A 271 3.53 11.05 1.55
C GLY A 271 2.31 11.87 1.13
N ASN A 272 1.87 11.81 -0.13
CA ASN A 272 0.80 12.68 -0.64
C ASN A 272 -0.58 12.44 -0.01
N ALA A 273 -0.83 11.30 0.63
CA ALA A 273 -2.06 11.07 1.37
C ALA A 273 -2.24 12.07 2.54
N ILE A 274 -1.13 12.48 3.18
CA ILE A 274 -1.17 13.46 4.27
C ILE A 274 -1.51 14.85 3.70
N ALA A 275 -0.85 15.24 2.61
CA ALA A 275 -1.13 16.52 1.94
C ALA A 275 -2.60 16.58 1.47
N GLU A 276 -3.12 15.50 0.88
CA GLU A 276 -4.51 15.37 0.47
C GLU A 276 -5.48 15.59 1.64
N ALA A 277 -5.28 14.87 2.75
CA ALA A 277 -6.14 14.99 3.93
C ALA A 277 -6.14 16.43 4.50
N MET A 278 -4.98 17.08 4.55
CA MET A 278 -4.84 18.46 5.04
C MET A 278 -5.52 19.46 4.11
N VAL A 279 -5.31 19.33 2.79
CA VAL A 279 -5.90 20.26 1.80
C VAL A 279 -7.41 20.14 1.78
N PHE A 280 -7.97 18.93 1.69
CA PHE A 280 -9.42 18.76 1.65
C PHE A 280 -10.10 19.10 2.98
N GLY A 281 -9.46 18.82 4.12
CA GLY A 281 -9.96 19.26 5.42
C GLY A 281 -10.03 20.79 5.53
N ARG A 282 -9.01 21.51 5.04
CA ARG A 282 -9.00 22.98 4.96
C ARG A 282 -10.09 23.51 4.03
N GLU A 283 -10.20 22.93 2.83
CA GLU A 283 -11.17 23.35 1.82
C GLU A 283 -12.61 23.18 2.32
N PHE A 284 -12.92 22.08 2.99
CA PHE A 284 -14.19 21.89 3.65
C PHE A 284 -14.52 23.02 4.63
N GLY A 285 -13.56 23.40 5.49
CA GLY A 285 -13.73 24.50 6.43
C GLY A 285 -14.02 25.83 5.74
N LEU A 286 -13.33 26.14 4.64
CA LEU A 286 -13.57 27.36 3.84
C LEU A 286 -14.96 27.33 3.19
N THR A 287 -15.34 26.22 2.57
CA THR A 287 -16.65 26.03 1.95
C THR A 287 -17.79 26.26 2.93
N LEU A 288 -17.67 25.76 4.17
CA LEU A 288 -18.68 26.00 5.20
C LEU A 288 -18.76 27.46 5.65
N LYS A 289 -17.63 28.15 5.69
CA LYS A 289 -17.59 29.58 6.03
C LYS A 289 -18.28 30.41 4.96
N GLU A 290 -18.01 30.17 3.68
CA GLU A 290 -18.67 30.87 2.56
C GLU A 290 -20.20 30.73 2.56
N LYS A 291 -20.70 29.51 2.90
CA LYS A 291 -22.15 29.26 2.96
C LYS A 291 -22.85 29.92 4.17
N GLN A 292 -22.10 30.60 5.04
CA GLN A 292 -22.64 31.35 6.19
C GLN A 292 -22.67 32.86 5.97
N ALA A 293 -21.88 33.34 5.02
CA ALA A 293 -21.85 34.74 4.60
C ALA A 293 -22.96 35.03 3.58
#